data_0c42af69244e43bd3d1dbc8c0df594b1
#
_entry.id   0c42af69244e43bd3d1dbc8c0df594b1
#
_cell.length_a   1.000
_cell.length_b   1.000
_cell.length_c   1.000
_cell.angle_alpha   90.00
_cell.angle_beta   90.00
_cell.angle_gamma   90.00
#
_symmetry.space_group_name_H-M   'P 1'
#
loop_
_entity.id
_entity.type
_entity.pdbx_description
1 polymer ?
#
loop_
_entity_poly.entity_id
_entity_poly.type
_entity_poly.pdbx_seq_one_letter_code
_entity_poly.pdbx_strand_id
1 'polypeptide(L)'
;MSSLPPGAAAVEAKAAGFAIVAGDGVAHWSGRSYGALSRAGFMKNPVAHRAVRLVAEAAASVPWLGYDGDAELADHPALALLAQPNGRQAGPDFFEALYGHLMLSGNAYVEPLQLSGTLRELHLLRPDRVSVVEARDGWIAAYDYRAGHVTRRLPAEVPAGSGGVALLHLKLFHPLDDHLGFPPLGAAGAALDLHNAAGEWNKALLDNSARPSGALVYQPKDGGNLSPDQYERLKEELEAGYSGAVNAGRPLLLEGGLDWKSMGFSPKDMDFIEAKNAAARDIALSLGVPPMLIGIPGDNTYANYQEANRAFYRLTVVPLLTRTAASLSAWLSQAYGEPIRLEPDLDRIAGLSAERDALWARVGAAGFLSDEEKRQEVGY
;
A
#
# COMPACT_ATOMS: atom_id res chain seq x y z
N MET A 1 -29.54 -32.88 66.20
CA MET A 1 -29.38 -31.64 66.98
C MET A 1 -27.90 -31.36 67.08
N SER A 2 -27.44 -30.44 66.30
CA SER A 2 -26.12 -29.83 66.48
C SER A 2 -26.20 -28.40 65.95
N SER A 3 -26.04 -27.48 66.84
CA SER A 3 -26.19 -26.04 66.72
C SER A 3 -25.00 -25.42 65.97
N LEU A 4 -25.30 -24.56 64.97
CA LEU A 4 -24.40 -23.66 64.32
C LEU A 4 -24.08 -22.48 65.26
N PRO A 5 -22.80 -21.97 65.29
CA PRO A 5 -22.46 -20.77 66.05
C PRO A 5 -22.86 -19.49 65.26
N PRO A 6 -23.17 -18.39 65.96
CA PRO A 6 -23.51 -17.13 65.37
C PRO A 6 -22.20 -16.31 65.17
N GLY A 7 -22.19 -15.52 64.09
CA GLY A 7 -21.32 -14.38 63.95
C GLY A 7 -20.21 -14.47 62.88
N ALA A 8 -20.58 -14.29 61.64
CA ALA A 8 -19.66 -13.76 60.66
C ALA A 8 -20.12 -12.36 60.25
N ALA A 9 -19.43 -11.34 60.76
CA ALA A 9 -19.65 -9.97 60.37
C ALA A 9 -19.45 -9.85 58.84
N ALA A 10 -20.43 -9.27 58.16
CA ALA A 10 -20.34 -8.91 56.78
C ALA A 10 -19.25 -7.85 56.59
N VAL A 11 -18.16 -8.24 55.97
CA VAL A 11 -17.18 -7.31 55.45
C VAL A 11 -17.84 -6.61 54.26
N GLU A 12 -18.30 -5.38 54.48
CA GLU A 12 -18.67 -4.50 53.36
C GLU A 12 -17.44 -4.33 52.45
N ALA A 13 -17.50 -4.99 51.32
CA ALA A 13 -16.58 -4.72 50.21
C ALA A 13 -16.92 -3.32 49.68
N LYS A 14 -16.08 -2.32 50.04
CA LYS A 14 -16.09 -1.01 49.37
C LYS A 14 -15.81 -1.23 47.89
N ALA A 15 -16.84 -1.24 47.12
CA ALA A 15 -16.73 -1.19 45.66
C ALA A 15 -16.18 0.17 45.27
N ALA A 16 -14.86 0.24 45.05
CA ALA A 16 -14.27 1.35 44.31
C ALA A 16 -14.81 1.24 42.87
N GLY A 17 -15.73 2.10 42.51
CA GLY A 17 -16.25 2.18 41.15
C GLY A 17 -15.15 2.64 40.21
N PHE A 18 -14.55 1.69 39.50
CA PHE A 18 -13.72 2.00 38.33
C PHE A 18 -14.66 2.22 37.14
N ALA A 19 -14.83 3.47 36.71
CA ALA A 19 -15.36 3.74 35.39
C ALA A 19 -14.23 3.45 34.39
N ILE A 20 -14.14 2.21 33.90
CA ILE A 20 -13.36 1.89 32.72
C ILE A 20 -14.18 2.44 31.56
N VAL A 21 -13.74 3.54 30.95
CA VAL A 21 -14.18 3.89 29.60
C VAL A 21 -13.51 2.87 28.70
N ALA A 22 -14.22 1.79 28.44
CA ALA A 22 -13.80 0.75 27.53
C ALA A 22 -13.90 1.29 26.10
N GLY A 23 -12.80 1.76 25.55
CA GLY A 23 -12.54 1.47 24.16
C GLY A 23 -12.42 -0.07 24.06
N ASP A 24 -12.94 -0.68 23.03
CA ASP A 24 -13.08 -2.13 22.87
C ASP A 24 -11.82 -2.99 23.05
N GLY A 25 -10.70 -2.44 23.42
CA GLY A 25 -9.45 -3.12 23.82
C GLY A 25 -8.93 -4.20 22.86
N VAL A 26 -9.62 -4.41 21.75
CA VAL A 26 -9.31 -5.42 20.75
C VAL A 26 -8.53 -4.75 19.63
N ALA A 27 -7.32 -5.24 19.36
CA ALA A 27 -6.55 -4.80 18.22
C ALA A 27 -7.30 -5.18 16.94
N HIS A 28 -7.78 -4.18 16.22
CA HIS A 28 -8.43 -4.37 14.91
C HIS A 28 -7.35 -4.43 13.83
N TRP A 29 -7.20 -5.60 13.22
CA TRP A 29 -6.31 -5.79 12.08
C TRP A 29 -7.08 -5.61 10.78
N SER A 30 -6.55 -4.77 9.88
CA SER A 30 -7.16 -4.57 8.56
C SER A 30 -7.10 -5.85 7.73
N GLY A 31 -8.19 -6.16 7.02
CA GLY A 31 -8.20 -7.24 6.04
C GLY A 31 -7.16 -7.00 4.93
N ARG A 32 -6.67 -8.07 4.32
CA ARG A 32 -5.65 -8.01 3.24
C ARG A 32 -6.25 -8.07 1.84
N SER A 33 -7.55 -7.91 1.71
CA SER A 33 -8.21 -7.80 0.41
C SER A 33 -7.82 -6.50 -0.30
N TYR A 34 -7.93 -6.47 -1.64
CA TYR A 34 -7.71 -5.25 -2.43
C TYR A 34 -8.45 -4.04 -1.86
N GLY A 35 -9.74 -4.19 -1.53
CA GLY A 35 -10.53 -3.09 -0.97
C GLY A 35 -10.06 -2.61 0.40
N ALA A 36 -9.56 -3.51 1.25
CA ALA A 36 -9.02 -3.16 2.56
C ALA A 36 -7.67 -2.44 2.43
N LEU A 37 -6.74 -2.99 1.64
CA LEU A 37 -5.44 -2.38 1.37
C LEU A 37 -5.57 -1.03 0.65
N SER A 38 -6.53 -0.88 -0.25
CA SER A 38 -6.82 0.40 -0.90
C SER A 38 -7.30 1.45 0.12
N ARG A 39 -8.23 1.12 1.01
CA ARG A 39 -8.75 2.06 2.00
C ARG A 39 -7.75 2.35 3.11
N ALA A 40 -7.22 1.32 3.78
CA ALA A 40 -6.34 1.50 4.94
C ALA A 40 -4.91 1.92 4.53
N GLY A 41 -4.44 1.46 3.36
CA GLY A 41 -3.13 1.77 2.81
C GLY A 41 -3.17 2.99 1.90
N PHE A 42 -3.57 2.80 0.66
CA PHE A 42 -3.43 3.83 -0.38
C PHE A 42 -4.19 5.13 -0.09
N MET A 43 -5.42 5.05 0.44
CA MET A 43 -6.25 6.25 0.67
C MET A 43 -6.01 6.91 2.04
N LYS A 44 -5.56 6.15 3.05
CA LYS A 44 -5.44 6.64 4.43
C LYS A 44 -4.00 6.84 4.89
N ASN A 45 -3.08 6.02 4.43
CA ASN A 45 -1.69 6.01 4.89
C ASN A 45 -0.78 6.78 3.91
N PRO A 46 -0.14 7.90 4.31
CA PRO A 46 0.67 8.70 3.39
C PRO A 46 1.93 7.99 2.90
N VAL A 47 2.51 7.10 3.71
CA VAL A 47 3.71 6.32 3.34
C VAL A 47 3.36 5.29 2.28
N ALA A 48 2.30 4.50 2.51
CA ALA A 48 1.82 3.52 1.55
C ALA A 48 1.34 4.19 0.25
N HIS A 49 0.63 5.31 0.35
CA HIS A 49 0.21 6.11 -0.80
C HIS A 49 1.41 6.51 -1.66
N ARG A 50 2.41 7.16 -1.03
CA ARG A 50 3.58 7.64 -1.77
C ARG A 50 4.42 6.50 -2.34
N ALA A 51 4.61 5.41 -1.59
CA ALA A 51 5.40 4.28 -2.04
C ALA A 51 4.74 3.56 -3.23
N VAL A 52 3.44 3.29 -3.18
CA VAL A 52 2.69 2.69 -4.31
C VAL A 52 2.74 3.60 -5.53
N ARG A 53 2.48 4.90 -5.36
CA ARG A 53 2.55 5.86 -6.48
C ARG A 53 3.95 5.98 -7.06
N LEU A 54 4.99 6.00 -6.22
CA LEU A 54 6.36 6.10 -6.70
C LEU A 54 6.73 4.94 -7.62
N VAL A 55 6.36 3.69 -7.24
CA VAL A 55 6.58 2.51 -8.10
C VAL A 55 5.75 2.62 -9.38
N ALA A 56 4.48 2.95 -9.26
CA ALA A 56 3.56 3.00 -10.39
C ALA A 56 3.94 4.12 -11.39
N GLU A 57 4.19 5.34 -10.91
CA GLU A 57 4.60 6.49 -11.72
C GLU A 57 5.96 6.25 -12.40
N ALA A 58 6.95 5.71 -11.65
CA ALA A 58 8.27 5.42 -12.19
C ALA A 58 8.20 4.38 -13.31
N ALA A 59 7.44 3.29 -13.12
CA ALA A 59 7.28 2.27 -14.15
C ALA A 59 6.46 2.78 -15.34
N ALA A 60 5.39 3.55 -15.12
CA ALA A 60 4.54 4.10 -16.18
C ALA A 60 5.24 5.16 -17.03
N SER A 61 6.29 5.80 -16.51
CA SER A 61 7.05 6.83 -17.23
C SER A 61 8.01 6.28 -18.29
N VAL A 62 8.28 4.97 -18.27
CA VAL A 62 9.24 4.34 -19.19
C VAL A 62 8.54 3.94 -20.48
N PRO A 63 8.97 4.46 -21.65
CA PRO A 63 8.40 4.08 -22.93
C PRO A 63 8.70 2.62 -23.29
N TRP A 64 7.89 2.08 -24.20
CA TRP A 64 8.10 0.75 -24.77
C TRP A 64 8.77 0.84 -26.14
N LEU A 65 9.77 0.00 -26.34
CA LEU A 65 10.34 -0.31 -27.64
C LEU A 65 9.76 -1.65 -28.13
N GLY A 66 9.54 -1.77 -29.42
CA GLY A 66 9.02 -2.98 -30.06
C GLY A 66 10.03 -3.56 -31.03
N TYR A 67 10.14 -4.88 -31.10
CA TYR A 67 11.05 -5.59 -31.98
C TYR A 67 10.36 -6.79 -32.62
N ASP A 68 10.76 -7.10 -33.87
CA ASP A 68 10.56 -8.39 -34.54
C ASP A 68 11.94 -9.01 -34.75
N GLY A 69 12.28 -10.04 -33.95
CA GLY A 69 13.66 -10.51 -33.85
C GLY A 69 14.58 -9.38 -33.37
N ASP A 70 15.52 -8.97 -34.24
CA ASP A 70 16.46 -7.88 -33.99
C ASP A 70 16.06 -6.55 -34.68
N ALA A 71 14.97 -6.56 -35.45
CA ALA A 71 14.49 -5.36 -36.15
C ALA A 71 13.54 -4.54 -35.26
N GLU A 72 13.83 -3.24 -35.10
CA GLU A 72 12.97 -2.33 -34.35
C GLU A 72 11.67 -2.02 -35.13
N LEU A 73 10.56 -2.10 -34.41
CA LEU A 73 9.21 -1.85 -34.93
C LEU A 73 8.73 -0.44 -34.56
N ALA A 74 9.33 0.61 -35.13
CA ALA A 74 9.07 2.00 -34.73
C ALA A 74 7.58 2.42 -34.93
N ASP A 75 6.93 1.97 -36.01
CA ASP A 75 5.57 2.39 -36.42
C ASP A 75 4.52 1.29 -36.22
N HIS A 76 4.79 0.29 -35.39
CA HIS A 76 3.86 -0.83 -35.22
C HIS A 76 2.57 -0.41 -34.48
N PRO A 77 1.35 -0.85 -34.93
CA PRO A 77 0.08 -0.49 -34.30
C PRO A 77 -0.01 -0.85 -32.80
N ALA A 78 0.70 -1.89 -32.34
CA ALA A 78 0.77 -2.25 -30.93
C ALA A 78 1.40 -1.14 -30.09
N LEU A 79 2.46 -0.48 -30.57
CA LEU A 79 3.11 0.63 -29.87
C LEU A 79 2.19 1.84 -29.79
N ALA A 80 1.49 2.15 -30.88
CA ALA A 80 0.49 3.21 -30.89
C ALA A 80 -0.65 2.92 -29.90
N LEU A 81 -1.09 1.66 -29.80
CA LEU A 81 -2.09 1.21 -28.84
C LEU A 81 -1.60 1.32 -27.39
N LEU A 82 -0.33 0.99 -27.12
CA LEU A 82 0.25 1.15 -25.76
C LEU A 82 0.45 2.63 -25.39
N ALA A 83 0.75 3.50 -26.37
CA ALA A 83 0.85 4.93 -26.18
C ALA A 83 -0.52 5.60 -25.93
N GLN A 84 -1.59 5.09 -26.57
CA GLN A 84 -2.97 5.55 -26.42
C GLN A 84 -3.92 4.36 -26.28
N PRO A 85 -4.01 3.72 -25.09
CA PRO A 85 -4.76 2.47 -24.92
C PRO A 85 -6.25 2.58 -25.17
N ASN A 86 -6.84 3.74 -24.93
CA ASN A 86 -8.25 4.01 -25.21
C ASN A 86 -8.51 5.52 -25.38
N GLY A 87 -9.72 5.88 -25.79
CA GLY A 87 -10.08 7.28 -26.01
C GLY A 87 -10.12 8.17 -24.77
N ARG A 88 -9.88 7.64 -23.57
CA ARG A 88 -9.96 8.37 -22.28
C ARG A 88 -8.64 8.41 -21.52
N GLN A 89 -7.69 7.55 -21.83
CA GLN A 89 -6.44 7.41 -21.08
C GLN A 89 -5.25 7.37 -22.04
N ALA A 90 -4.24 8.15 -21.76
CA ALA A 90 -2.91 8.02 -22.35
C ALA A 90 -2.17 6.82 -21.73
N GLY A 91 -1.09 6.38 -22.38
CA GLY A 91 -0.26 5.26 -21.91
C GLY A 91 0.19 5.41 -20.45
N PRO A 92 0.79 6.53 -20.03
CA PRO A 92 1.23 6.72 -18.66
C PRO A 92 0.10 6.56 -17.63
N ASP A 93 -1.09 7.11 -17.87
CA ASP A 93 -2.23 6.98 -16.95
C ASP A 93 -2.73 5.53 -16.84
N PHE A 94 -2.73 4.83 -17.98
CA PHE A 94 -3.12 3.42 -18.03
C PHE A 94 -2.11 2.55 -17.28
N PHE A 95 -0.82 2.72 -17.52
CA PHE A 95 0.22 1.92 -16.87
C PHE A 95 0.38 2.27 -15.39
N GLU A 96 0.20 3.54 -14.97
CA GLU A 96 0.16 3.91 -13.56
C GLU A 96 -0.95 3.13 -12.83
N ALA A 97 -2.15 3.09 -13.40
CA ALA A 97 -3.26 2.33 -12.82
C ALA A 97 -2.98 0.81 -12.82
N LEU A 98 -2.38 0.27 -13.88
CA LEU A 98 -2.00 -1.15 -13.98
C LEU A 98 -1.02 -1.53 -12.87
N TYR A 99 0.06 -0.78 -12.70
CA TYR A 99 1.06 -1.03 -11.65
C TYR A 99 0.49 -0.78 -10.25
N GLY A 100 -0.36 0.24 -10.09
CA GLY A 100 -1.10 0.47 -8.86
C GLY A 100 -1.95 -0.74 -8.45
N HIS A 101 -2.64 -1.38 -9.40
CA HIS A 101 -3.38 -2.61 -9.14
C HIS A 101 -2.46 -3.78 -8.74
N LEU A 102 -1.31 -3.94 -9.40
CA LEU A 102 -0.33 -4.95 -9.01
C LEU A 102 0.19 -4.75 -7.59
N MET A 103 0.49 -3.52 -7.18
CA MET A 103 0.97 -3.23 -5.81
C MET A 103 -0.09 -3.47 -4.73
N LEU A 104 -1.37 -3.21 -5.04
CA LEU A 104 -2.49 -3.29 -4.09
C LEU A 104 -3.23 -4.63 -4.10
N SER A 105 -3.16 -5.38 -5.19
CA SER A 105 -3.87 -6.64 -5.38
C SER A 105 -2.95 -7.82 -5.66
N GLY A 106 -1.74 -7.57 -6.18
CA GLY A 106 -0.91 -8.59 -6.82
C GLY A 106 -1.40 -8.98 -8.21
N ASN A 107 -2.51 -8.39 -8.68
CA ASN A 107 -3.16 -8.74 -9.93
C ASN A 107 -3.54 -7.47 -10.71
N ALA A 108 -3.41 -7.54 -12.03
CA ALA A 108 -3.95 -6.54 -12.95
C ALA A 108 -4.60 -7.25 -14.14
N TYR A 109 -5.74 -6.72 -14.57
CA TYR A 109 -6.55 -7.33 -15.63
C TYR A 109 -6.74 -6.32 -16.75
N VAL A 110 -6.32 -6.69 -17.97
CA VAL A 110 -6.48 -5.87 -19.18
C VAL A 110 -7.50 -6.53 -20.10
N GLU A 111 -8.63 -5.87 -20.27
CA GLU A 111 -9.68 -6.28 -21.19
C GLU A 111 -9.41 -5.70 -22.58
N PRO A 112 -9.26 -6.54 -23.62
CA PRO A 112 -9.15 -6.09 -25.00
C PRO A 112 -10.55 -5.73 -25.56
N LEU A 113 -10.66 -4.58 -26.19
CA LEU A 113 -11.80 -4.27 -27.04
C LEU A 113 -11.42 -4.53 -28.49
N GLN A 114 -12.11 -5.48 -29.13
CA GLN A 114 -11.86 -5.90 -30.50
C GLN A 114 -13.04 -5.54 -31.40
N LEU A 115 -12.74 -5.08 -32.59
CA LEU A 115 -13.72 -4.85 -33.63
C LEU A 115 -13.31 -5.60 -34.91
N SER A 116 -14.16 -6.52 -35.37
CA SER A 116 -13.88 -7.38 -36.51
C SER A 116 -12.54 -8.11 -36.44
N GLY A 117 -12.22 -8.64 -35.24
CA GLY A 117 -10.97 -9.35 -34.98
C GLY A 117 -9.72 -8.48 -34.80
N THR A 118 -9.84 -7.17 -34.92
CA THR A 118 -8.73 -6.23 -34.73
C THR A 118 -8.79 -5.62 -33.32
N LEU A 119 -7.68 -5.64 -32.59
CA LEU A 119 -7.53 -5.01 -31.28
C LEU A 119 -7.57 -3.47 -31.46
N ARG A 120 -8.48 -2.81 -30.74
CA ARG A 120 -8.72 -1.37 -30.86
C ARG A 120 -8.45 -0.60 -29.60
N GLU A 121 -8.85 -1.12 -28.45
CA GLU A 121 -8.68 -0.46 -27.16
C GLU A 121 -8.31 -1.46 -26.08
N LEU A 122 -7.65 -0.96 -25.04
CA LEU A 122 -7.33 -1.68 -23.81
C LEU A 122 -8.01 -0.99 -22.62
N HIS A 123 -8.65 -1.78 -21.77
CA HIS A 123 -9.32 -1.29 -20.57
C HIS A 123 -8.86 -2.05 -19.35
N LEU A 124 -8.54 -1.34 -18.27
CA LEU A 124 -8.22 -1.96 -17.00
C LEU A 124 -9.48 -2.31 -16.21
N LEU A 125 -9.55 -3.54 -15.73
CA LEU A 125 -10.60 -3.99 -14.83
C LEU A 125 -10.11 -3.90 -13.39
N ARG A 126 -10.97 -3.38 -12.50
CA ARG A 126 -10.64 -3.31 -11.07
C ARG A 126 -10.58 -4.72 -10.48
N PRO A 127 -9.48 -5.07 -9.77
CA PRO A 127 -9.29 -6.42 -9.23
C PRO A 127 -10.38 -6.89 -8.28
N ASP A 128 -10.98 -5.99 -7.49
CA ASP A 128 -12.07 -6.32 -6.55
C ASP A 128 -13.40 -6.69 -7.24
N ARG A 129 -13.47 -6.51 -8.56
CA ARG A 129 -14.65 -6.83 -9.37
C ARG A 129 -14.45 -8.06 -10.24
N VAL A 130 -13.24 -8.62 -10.24
CA VAL A 130 -12.90 -9.82 -11.02
C VAL A 130 -12.84 -11.01 -10.07
N SER A 131 -13.50 -12.09 -10.43
CA SER A 131 -13.39 -13.39 -9.77
C SER A 131 -13.02 -14.47 -10.77
N VAL A 132 -12.15 -15.38 -10.38
CA VAL A 132 -11.71 -16.51 -11.19
C VAL A 132 -12.80 -17.56 -11.21
N VAL A 133 -13.04 -18.15 -12.38
CA VAL A 133 -13.90 -19.31 -12.58
C VAL A 133 -13.03 -20.47 -13.01
N GLU A 134 -12.92 -21.48 -12.16
CA GLU A 134 -12.10 -22.67 -12.41
C GLU A 134 -12.83 -23.67 -13.30
N ALA A 135 -12.09 -24.33 -14.19
CA ALA A 135 -12.52 -25.51 -14.90
C ALA A 135 -12.42 -26.78 -14.02
N ARG A 136 -12.91 -27.91 -14.52
CA ARG A 136 -12.87 -29.19 -13.77
C ARG A 136 -11.45 -29.73 -13.56
N ASP A 137 -10.52 -29.32 -14.38
CA ASP A 137 -9.10 -29.70 -14.32
C ASP A 137 -8.28 -28.78 -13.41
N GLY A 138 -8.91 -27.80 -12.77
CA GLY A 138 -8.27 -26.85 -11.86
C GLY A 138 -7.64 -25.64 -12.55
N TRP A 139 -7.71 -25.52 -13.88
CA TRP A 139 -7.24 -24.33 -14.59
C TRP A 139 -8.31 -23.23 -14.66
N ILE A 140 -7.90 -21.99 -14.95
CA ILE A 140 -8.82 -20.88 -15.13
C ILE A 140 -9.59 -21.04 -16.44
N ALA A 141 -10.90 -21.27 -16.36
CA ALA A 141 -11.79 -21.31 -17.52
C ALA A 141 -12.25 -19.91 -17.98
N ALA A 142 -12.52 -19.04 -17.02
CA ALA A 142 -13.05 -17.72 -17.28
C ALA A 142 -12.82 -16.77 -16.08
N TYR A 143 -13.12 -15.51 -16.30
CA TYR A 143 -13.19 -14.47 -15.28
C TYR A 143 -14.59 -13.87 -15.26
N ASP A 144 -15.22 -13.80 -14.10
CA ASP A 144 -16.49 -13.11 -13.91
C ASP A 144 -16.21 -11.67 -13.44
N TYR A 145 -16.51 -10.70 -14.31
CA TYR A 145 -16.39 -9.27 -14.01
C TYR A 145 -17.74 -8.69 -13.59
N ARG A 146 -17.80 -8.15 -12.36
CA ARG A 146 -19.00 -7.55 -11.78
C ARG A 146 -18.98 -6.02 -11.87
N ALA A 147 -19.90 -5.45 -12.65
CA ALA A 147 -20.11 -4.00 -12.75
C ALA A 147 -21.53 -3.65 -12.30
N GLY A 148 -21.70 -3.12 -11.11
CA GLY A 148 -23.01 -2.88 -10.50
C GLY A 148 -23.78 -4.19 -10.32
N HIS A 149 -24.93 -4.32 -10.97
CA HIS A 149 -25.77 -5.53 -10.93
C HIS A 149 -25.52 -6.49 -12.10
N VAL A 150 -24.61 -6.12 -13.03
CA VAL A 150 -24.30 -6.94 -14.20
C VAL A 150 -23.01 -7.70 -13.97
N THR A 151 -23.04 -9.02 -14.20
CA THR A 151 -21.85 -9.86 -14.25
C THR A 151 -21.62 -10.27 -15.70
N ARG A 152 -20.40 -9.98 -16.20
CA ARG A 152 -19.96 -10.42 -17.52
C ARG A 152 -18.94 -11.52 -17.34
N ARG A 153 -19.11 -12.62 -18.07
CA ARG A 153 -18.13 -13.69 -18.13
C ARG A 153 -17.17 -13.45 -19.28
N LEU A 154 -15.89 -13.38 -18.97
CA LEU A 154 -14.80 -13.18 -19.91
C LEU A 154 -14.00 -14.49 -20.00
N PRO A 155 -13.84 -15.10 -21.17
CA PRO A 155 -13.08 -16.34 -21.29
C PRO A 155 -11.59 -16.12 -20.96
N ALA A 156 -10.96 -17.10 -20.33
CA ALA A 156 -9.53 -17.06 -20.07
C ALA A 156 -8.70 -17.33 -21.33
N GLU A 157 -9.29 -18.07 -22.27
CA GLU A 157 -8.68 -18.40 -23.55
C GLU A 157 -9.69 -18.17 -24.68
N VAL A 158 -9.20 -17.84 -25.84
CA VAL A 158 -9.98 -17.81 -27.09
C VAL A 158 -9.53 -18.94 -28.01
N PRO A 159 -10.46 -19.55 -28.78
CA PRO A 159 -10.10 -20.63 -29.68
C PRO A 159 -9.03 -20.19 -30.70
N ALA A 160 -8.05 -21.06 -30.94
CA ALA A 160 -7.04 -20.83 -31.97
C ALA A 160 -7.68 -20.53 -33.33
N GLY A 161 -7.22 -19.48 -34.01
CA GLY A 161 -7.75 -19.06 -35.30
C GLY A 161 -9.03 -18.21 -35.23
N SER A 162 -9.55 -17.86 -34.05
CA SER A 162 -10.70 -16.95 -33.90
C SER A 162 -10.37 -15.50 -34.22
N GLY A 163 -9.08 -15.15 -34.41
CA GLY A 163 -8.61 -13.78 -34.66
C GLY A 163 -8.78 -12.85 -33.47
N GLY A 164 -8.98 -13.42 -32.25
CA GLY A 164 -9.17 -12.67 -31.04
C GLY A 164 -8.15 -13.02 -29.95
N VAL A 165 -8.08 -12.17 -28.90
CA VAL A 165 -7.33 -12.44 -27.67
C VAL A 165 -8.24 -12.38 -26.47
N ALA A 166 -7.92 -13.20 -25.48
CA ALA A 166 -8.59 -13.21 -24.18
C ALA A 166 -8.15 -12.04 -23.29
N LEU A 167 -8.78 -11.95 -22.13
CA LEU A 167 -8.36 -11.08 -21.05
C LEU A 167 -6.88 -11.35 -20.68
N LEU A 168 -6.04 -10.32 -20.64
CA LEU A 168 -4.70 -10.45 -20.09
C LEU A 168 -4.75 -10.32 -18.57
N HIS A 169 -4.29 -11.36 -17.88
CA HIS A 169 -4.12 -11.36 -16.43
C HIS A 169 -2.64 -11.31 -16.09
N LEU A 170 -2.18 -10.17 -15.59
CA LEU A 170 -0.87 -9.99 -15.01
C LEU A 170 -0.96 -10.29 -13.51
N LYS A 171 -0.10 -11.19 -13.01
CA LYS A 171 -0.08 -11.54 -11.59
C LYS A 171 1.34 -11.59 -11.04
N LEU A 172 1.51 -11.14 -9.80
CA LEU A 172 2.74 -11.32 -9.04
C LEU A 172 2.77 -12.73 -8.45
N PHE A 173 3.95 -13.17 -8.01
CA PHE A 173 4.10 -14.50 -7.39
C PHE A 173 3.27 -14.59 -6.10
N HIS A 174 2.52 -15.69 -5.96
CA HIS A 174 1.82 -16.08 -4.74
C HIS A 174 2.21 -17.51 -4.36
N PRO A 175 2.75 -17.75 -3.15
CA PRO A 175 3.25 -19.09 -2.77
C PRO A 175 2.15 -20.11 -2.48
N LEU A 176 0.91 -19.68 -2.28
CA LEU A 176 -0.23 -20.51 -1.84
C LEU A 176 -1.45 -20.42 -2.75
N ASP A 177 -1.38 -19.70 -3.86
CA ASP A 177 -2.49 -19.52 -4.79
C ASP A 177 -1.96 -19.58 -6.22
N ASP A 178 -2.47 -20.54 -7.00
CA ASP A 178 -2.04 -20.75 -8.38
C ASP A 178 -2.72 -19.77 -9.37
N HIS A 179 -3.83 -19.17 -8.96
CA HIS A 179 -4.65 -18.34 -9.83
C HIS A 179 -4.45 -16.84 -9.59
N LEU A 180 -4.27 -16.43 -8.35
CA LEU A 180 -4.14 -15.02 -7.98
C LEU A 180 -2.71 -14.68 -7.56
N GLY A 181 -2.36 -13.41 -7.74
CA GLY A 181 -1.10 -12.85 -7.28
C GLY A 181 -1.17 -12.33 -5.84
N PHE A 182 -0.04 -12.29 -5.15
CA PHE A 182 0.08 -11.75 -3.81
C PHE A 182 0.40 -10.25 -3.85
N PRO A 183 -0.38 -9.38 -3.14
CA PRO A 183 -0.11 -7.95 -3.10
C PRO A 183 1.14 -7.63 -2.27
N PRO A 184 2.14 -6.92 -2.81
CA PRO A 184 3.33 -6.52 -2.04
C PRO A 184 2.98 -5.74 -0.75
N LEU A 185 2.05 -4.79 -0.83
CA LEU A 185 1.57 -4.04 0.35
C LEU A 185 0.91 -4.95 1.40
N GLY A 186 0.39 -6.10 1.01
CA GLY A 186 -0.19 -7.09 1.92
C GLY A 186 0.81 -7.68 2.91
N ALA A 187 2.10 -7.77 2.52
CA ALA A 187 3.18 -8.21 3.39
C ALA A 187 3.41 -7.23 4.56
N ALA A 188 3.19 -5.94 4.33
CA ALA A 188 3.32 -4.89 5.34
C ALA A 188 2.02 -4.63 6.13
N GLY A 189 1.03 -5.52 6.08
CA GLY A 189 -0.28 -5.28 6.69
C GLY A 189 -0.22 -4.92 8.18
N ALA A 190 0.64 -5.58 8.96
CA ALA A 190 0.84 -5.26 10.38
C ALA A 190 1.48 -3.87 10.58
N ALA A 191 2.50 -3.56 9.78
CA ALA A 191 3.15 -2.24 9.81
C ALA A 191 2.20 -1.12 9.40
N LEU A 192 1.32 -1.39 8.42
CA LEU A 192 0.30 -0.45 7.98
C LEU A 192 -0.68 -0.11 9.10
N ASP A 193 -1.18 -1.14 9.80
CA ASP A 193 -2.10 -0.96 10.91
C ASP A 193 -1.44 -0.23 12.09
N LEU A 194 -0.20 -0.60 12.43
CA LEU A 194 0.58 0.08 13.46
C LEU A 194 0.81 1.55 13.14
N HIS A 195 1.21 1.87 11.91
CA HIS A 195 1.44 3.25 11.47
C HIS A 195 0.16 4.09 11.52
N ASN A 196 -0.97 3.52 11.09
CA ASN A 196 -2.27 4.19 11.13
C ASN A 196 -2.74 4.41 12.57
N ALA A 197 -2.67 3.38 13.43
CA ALA A 197 -3.06 3.45 14.84
C ALA A 197 -2.21 4.47 15.61
N ALA A 198 -0.90 4.53 15.36
CA ALA A 198 -0.02 5.54 15.95
C ALA A 198 -0.43 6.97 15.56
N GLY A 199 -0.85 7.17 14.31
CA GLY A 199 -1.37 8.46 13.84
C GLY A 199 -2.69 8.85 14.52
N GLU A 200 -3.62 7.91 14.64
CA GLU A 200 -4.91 8.12 15.31
C GLU A 200 -4.73 8.40 16.81
N TRP A 201 -3.85 7.66 17.47
CA TRP A 201 -3.55 7.87 18.86
C TRP A 201 -2.94 9.26 19.12
N ASN A 202 -1.96 9.69 18.29
CA ASN A 202 -1.40 11.04 18.37
C ASN A 202 -2.48 12.12 18.19
N LYS A 203 -3.40 11.90 17.23
CA LYS A 203 -4.53 12.81 17.03
C LYS A 203 -5.44 12.86 18.27
N ALA A 204 -5.80 11.72 18.83
CA ALA A 204 -6.61 11.63 20.03
C ALA A 204 -5.95 12.33 21.24
N LEU A 205 -4.63 12.22 21.39
CA LEU A 205 -3.90 12.97 22.44
C LEU A 205 -3.99 14.47 22.23
N LEU A 206 -3.87 14.95 20.98
CA LEU A 206 -3.99 16.38 20.68
C LEU A 206 -5.43 16.86 20.89
N ASP A 207 -6.42 16.10 20.47
CA ASP A 207 -7.84 16.40 20.66
C ASP A 207 -8.19 16.47 22.18
N ASN A 208 -7.54 15.64 23.01
CA ASN A 208 -7.68 15.62 24.46
C ASN A 208 -6.65 16.53 25.19
N SER A 209 -6.11 17.55 24.51
CA SER A 209 -5.16 18.52 25.07
C SER A 209 -3.83 17.91 25.54
N ALA A 210 -3.37 16.82 24.93
CA ALA A 210 -2.14 16.10 25.23
C ALA A 210 -1.99 15.71 26.72
N ARG A 211 -3.10 15.54 27.44
CA ARG A 211 -3.06 15.09 28.83
C ARG A 211 -2.95 13.59 28.89
N PRO A 212 -1.96 13.05 29.59
CA PRO A 212 -1.94 11.62 29.87
C PRO A 212 -3.17 11.25 30.69
N SER A 213 -3.72 10.06 30.46
CA SER A 213 -4.76 9.50 31.30
C SER A 213 -4.29 9.48 32.75
N GLY A 214 -5.11 9.94 33.66
CA GLY A 214 -4.79 10.00 35.07
C GLY A 214 -6.03 9.79 35.91
N ALA A 215 -5.82 9.54 37.18
CA ALA A 215 -6.89 9.47 38.16
C ALA A 215 -6.87 10.73 39.02
N LEU A 216 -8.03 11.37 39.15
CA LEU A 216 -8.24 12.38 40.17
C LEU A 216 -8.58 11.65 41.48
N VAL A 217 -7.67 11.68 42.46
CA VAL A 217 -7.83 11.00 43.71
C VAL A 217 -8.30 12.00 44.75
N TYR A 218 -9.45 11.73 45.36
CA TYR A 218 -9.98 12.52 46.45
C TYR A 218 -9.55 11.90 47.80
N GLN A 219 -8.77 12.62 48.57
CA GLN A 219 -8.30 12.20 49.90
C GLN A 219 -8.43 13.35 50.90
N PRO A 220 -9.66 13.63 51.37
CA PRO A 220 -9.86 14.69 52.37
C PRO A 220 -9.27 14.28 53.71
N LYS A 221 -8.78 15.27 54.46
CA LYS A 221 -8.18 15.04 55.79
C LYS A 221 -9.15 14.40 56.77
N ASP A 222 -10.44 14.57 56.56
CA ASP A 222 -11.52 14.12 57.45
C ASP A 222 -12.05 12.75 57.10
N GLY A 223 -11.48 12.05 56.08
CA GLY A 223 -11.84 10.68 55.71
C GLY A 223 -13.22 10.53 55.05
N GLY A 224 -13.85 11.60 54.62
CA GLY A 224 -15.16 11.62 53.92
C GLY A 224 -15.04 11.18 52.45
N ASN A 225 -16.16 10.74 51.85
CA ASN A 225 -16.28 10.48 50.44
C ASN A 225 -17.05 11.64 49.76
N LEU A 226 -16.82 11.87 48.45
CA LEU A 226 -17.66 12.79 47.67
C LEU A 226 -19.10 12.27 47.65
N SER A 227 -20.06 13.20 47.81
CA SER A 227 -21.44 12.86 47.57
C SER A 227 -21.66 12.66 46.04
N PRO A 228 -22.71 11.91 45.64
CA PRO A 228 -23.00 11.73 44.22
C PRO A 228 -23.09 13.04 43.43
N ASP A 229 -23.73 14.05 44.00
CA ASP A 229 -23.88 15.37 43.39
C ASP A 229 -22.56 16.13 43.26
N GLN A 230 -21.66 15.98 44.23
CA GLN A 230 -20.32 16.58 44.16
C GLN A 230 -19.46 15.88 43.13
N TYR A 231 -19.59 14.55 42.99
CA TYR A 231 -18.89 13.76 41.96
C TYR A 231 -19.31 14.17 40.54
N GLU A 232 -20.62 14.29 40.29
CA GLU A 232 -21.09 14.67 38.95
C GLU A 232 -20.70 16.12 38.60
N ARG A 233 -20.79 17.07 39.55
CA ARG A 233 -20.32 18.46 39.34
C ARG A 233 -18.84 18.51 39.00
N LEU A 234 -18.01 17.77 39.74
CA LEU A 234 -16.56 17.71 39.50
C LEU A 234 -16.24 17.14 38.11
N LYS A 235 -17.01 16.14 37.68
CA LYS A 235 -16.88 15.54 36.36
C LYS A 235 -17.27 16.54 35.26
N GLU A 236 -18.38 17.23 35.41
CA GLU A 236 -18.84 18.27 34.47
C GLU A 236 -17.85 19.44 34.37
N GLU A 237 -17.28 19.90 35.48
CA GLU A 237 -16.28 20.95 35.50
C GLU A 237 -14.96 20.52 34.84
N LEU A 238 -14.54 19.27 35.01
CA LEU A 238 -13.38 18.73 34.33
C LEU A 238 -13.62 18.62 32.82
N GLU A 239 -14.76 18.14 32.41
CA GLU A 239 -15.12 18.01 30.99
C GLU A 239 -15.24 19.40 30.32
N ALA A 240 -15.93 20.34 30.94
CA ALA A 240 -16.14 21.67 30.39
C ALA A 240 -14.89 22.57 30.42
N GLY A 241 -14.11 22.50 31.49
CA GLY A 241 -12.98 23.40 31.72
C GLY A 241 -11.63 22.92 31.14
N TYR A 242 -11.50 21.62 30.88
CA TYR A 242 -10.21 21.02 30.59
C TYR A 242 -10.22 20.05 29.40
N SER A 243 -11.32 19.89 28.70
CA SER A 243 -11.38 19.09 27.47
C SER A 243 -11.21 19.99 26.22
N GLY A 244 -10.61 19.41 25.19
CA GLY A 244 -10.42 20.05 23.88
C GLY A 244 -9.19 20.93 23.74
N ALA A 245 -8.76 21.14 22.48
CA ALA A 245 -7.54 21.86 22.11
C ALA A 245 -7.51 23.31 22.59
N VAL A 246 -8.67 23.93 22.77
CA VAL A 246 -8.81 25.34 23.25
C VAL A 246 -8.36 25.48 24.71
N ASN A 247 -8.48 24.43 25.50
CA ASN A 247 -8.13 24.41 26.92
C ASN A 247 -6.73 23.81 27.19
N ALA A 248 -5.97 23.51 26.14
CA ALA A 248 -4.63 22.93 26.25
C ALA A 248 -3.69 23.87 27.05
N GLY A 249 -3.00 23.30 28.03
CA GLY A 249 -2.04 24.04 28.86
C GLY A 249 -2.63 24.86 30.00
N ARG A 250 -3.95 24.85 30.23
CA ARG A 250 -4.54 25.47 31.41
C ARG A 250 -4.08 24.76 32.69
N PRO A 251 -3.62 25.50 33.72
CA PRO A 251 -3.25 24.88 35.01
C PRO A 251 -4.51 24.33 35.68
N LEU A 252 -4.44 23.10 36.18
CA LEU A 252 -5.50 22.48 36.98
C LEU A 252 -5.35 22.93 38.44
N LEU A 253 -6.33 23.65 38.93
CA LEU A 253 -6.38 24.03 40.35
C LEU A 253 -7.12 22.92 41.09
N LEU A 254 -6.44 22.30 42.07
CA LEU A 254 -6.97 21.24 42.92
C LEU A 254 -7.14 21.75 44.31
N GLU A 255 -8.33 21.69 44.88
CA GLU A 255 -8.65 22.07 46.25
C GLU A 255 -9.28 20.88 46.99
N GLY A 256 -9.34 20.97 48.33
CA GLY A 256 -10.16 20.07 49.14
C GLY A 256 -9.65 18.63 49.25
N GLY A 257 -8.36 18.38 49.04
CA GLY A 257 -7.79 17.02 49.15
C GLY A 257 -7.84 16.25 47.82
N LEU A 258 -7.99 16.93 46.72
CA LEU A 258 -7.86 16.36 45.37
C LEU A 258 -6.38 16.30 44.97
N ASP A 259 -5.94 15.16 44.45
CA ASP A 259 -4.59 14.93 43.92
C ASP A 259 -4.69 14.30 42.53
N TRP A 260 -3.86 14.75 41.58
CA TRP A 260 -3.79 14.20 40.25
C TRP A 260 -2.66 13.18 40.18
N LYS A 261 -3.01 11.91 39.94
CA LYS A 261 -2.05 10.86 39.67
C LYS A 261 -2.05 10.51 38.20
N SER A 262 -0.99 10.81 37.48
CA SER A 262 -0.80 10.35 36.09
C SER A 262 -0.74 8.84 36.07
N MET A 263 -1.58 8.19 35.26
CA MET A 263 -1.64 6.74 35.07
C MET A 263 -1.28 6.32 33.65
N GLY A 264 -1.06 7.28 32.74
CA GLY A 264 -0.71 7.01 31.35
C GLY A 264 0.80 7.07 31.13
N PHE A 265 1.27 6.26 30.19
CA PHE A 265 2.62 6.41 29.64
C PHE A 265 2.69 7.68 28.79
N SER A 266 3.81 8.40 28.86
CA SER A 266 4.05 9.51 27.96
C SER A 266 4.36 8.98 26.54
N PRO A 267 4.13 9.75 25.46
CA PRO A 267 4.55 9.36 24.12
C PRO A 267 6.03 9.00 24.01
N LYS A 268 6.86 9.66 24.84
CA LYS A 268 8.30 9.40 24.92
C LYS A 268 8.62 8.05 25.61
N ASP A 269 7.83 7.65 26.61
CA ASP A 269 8.04 6.40 27.33
C ASP A 269 7.64 5.16 26.50
N MET A 270 6.89 5.36 25.40
CA MET A 270 6.40 4.28 24.55
C MET A 270 7.18 4.15 23.23
N ASP A 271 8.23 4.92 22.99
CA ASP A 271 9.00 4.97 21.75
C ASP A 271 8.13 5.03 20.48
N PHE A 272 6.97 5.69 20.59
CA PHE A 272 5.94 5.73 19.55
C PHE A 272 6.45 6.30 18.22
N ILE A 273 7.37 7.25 18.29
CA ILE A 273 7.95 7.87 17.09
C ILE A 273 8.85 6.86 16.37
N GLU A 274 9.64 6.10 17.12
CA GLU A 274 10.51 5.06 16.56
C GLU A 274 9.70 3.91 15.98
N ALA A 275 8.67 3.43 16.69
CA ALA A 275 7.77 2.40 16.19
C ALA A 275 7.04 2.84 14.89
N LYS A 276 6.58 4.09 14.84
CA LYS A 276 5.97 4.67 13.63
C LYS A 276 6.96 4.75 12.48
N ASN A 277 8.20 5.19 12.73
CA ASN A 277 9.25 5.25 11.72
C ASN A 277 9.68 3.86 11.25
N ALA A 278 9.75 2.87 12.14
CA ALA A 278 10.03 1.48 11.78
C ALA A 278 8.91 0.93 10.89
N ALA A 279 7.65 1.11 11.27
CA ALA A 279 6.51 0.71 10.46
C ALA A 279 6.49 1.38 9.08
N ALA A 280 6.88 2.65 8.99
CA ALA A 280 7.03 3.36 7.72
C ALA A 280 8.11 2.73 6.82
N ARG A 281 9.23 2.29 7.41
CA ARG A 281 10.30 1.57 6.67
C ARG A 281 9.84 0.19 6.20
N ASP A 282 9.10 -0.55 7.03
CA ASP A 282 8.56 -1.85 6.65
C ASP A 282 7.57 -1.75 5.47
N ILE A 283 6.72 -0.70 5.45
CA ILE A 283 5.84 -0.41 4.32
C ILE A 283 6.67 -0.13 3.06
N ALA A 284 7.70 0.71 3.16
CA ALA A 284 8.58 1.02 2.03
C ALA A 284 9.32 -0.24 1.53
N LEU A 285 9.84 -1.05 2.45
CA LEU A 285 10.55 -2.30 2.17
C LEU A 285 9.67 -3.28 1.39
N SER A 286 8.41 -3.47 1.78
CA SER A 286 7.48 -4.39 1.12
C SER A 286 7.22 -4.04 -0.35
N LEU A 287 7.38 -2.78 -0.71
CA LEU A 287 7.21 -2.26 -2.07
C LEU A 287 8.55 -2.08 -2.80
N GLY A 288 9.68 -2.45 -2.19
CA GLY A 288 11.01 -2.27 -2.75
C GLY A 288 11.41 -0.81 -2.92
N VAL A 289 10.88 0.09 -2.10
CA VAL A 289 11.16 1.53 -2.15
C VAL A 289 12.17 1.90 -1.08
N PRO A 290 13.34 2.47 -1.43
CA PRO A 290 14.25 3.03 -0.45
C PRO A 290 13.59 4.13 0.39
N PRO A 291 13.66 4.07 1.73
CA PRO A 291 12.96 5.01 2.62
C PRO A 291 13.24 6.48 2.35
N MET A 292 14.46 6.82 1.96
CA MET A 292 14.85 8.21 1.66
C MET A 292 14.14 8.80 0.44
N LEU A 293 13.70 7.99 -0.53
CA LEU A 293 12.97 8.49 -1.71
C LEU A 293 11.54 8.93 -1.38
N ILE A 294 11.03 8.54 -0.22
CA ILE A 294 9.68 8.92 0.26
C ILE A 294 9.71 9.77 1.52
N GLY A 295 10.89 10.33 1.86
CA GLY A 295 11.02 11.31 2.93
C GLY A 295 11.05 10.72 4.35
N ILE A 296 11.29 9.42 4.51
CA ILE A 296 11.47 8.81 5.83
C ILE A 296 12.87 9.20 6.35
N PRO A 297 12.99 9.72 7.59
CA PRO A 297 14.26 10.18 8.14
C PRO A 297 15.35 9.08 8.16
N GLY A 298 16.59 9.45 7.91
CA GLY A 298 17.77 8.57 7.88
C GLY A 298 19.00 9.33 7.39
N ASP A 299 20.06 8.64 7.00
CA ASP A 299 21.30 9.22 6.47
C ASP A 299 21.09 9.77 5.05
N ASN A 300 20.57 11.00 4.98
CA ASN A 300 20.16 11.65 3.74
C ASN A 300 21.30 12.55 3.20
N THR A 301 22.34 11.96 2.62
CA THR A 301 23.31 12.69 1.82
C THR A 301 22.90 12.66 0.34
N TYR A 302 23.36 13.64 -0.46
CA TYR A 302 23.07 13.67 -1.90
C TYR A 302 23.56 12.41 -2.62
N ALA A 303 24.75 11.94 -2.27
CA ALA A 303 25.32 10.71 -2.84
C ALA A 303 24.46 9.48 -2.51
N ASN A 304 24.00 9.37 -1.27
CA ASN A 304 23.12 8.28 -0.85
C ASN A 304 21.76 8.33 -1.57
N TYR A 305 21.23 9.53 -1.84
CA TYR A 305 19.99 9.69 -2.59
C TYR A 305 20.13 9.21 -4.04
N GLN A 306 21.23 9.57 -4.72
CA GLN A 306 21.48 9.10 -6.08
C GLN A 306 21.61 7.57 -6.13
N GLU A 307 22.34 6.98 -5.18
CA GLU A 307 22.51 5.53 -5.10
C GLU A 307 21.19 4.82 -4.77
N ALA A 308 20.40 5.36 -3.86
CA ALA A 308 19.08 4.83 -3.56
C ALA A 308 18.13 4.90 -4.77
N ASN A 309 18.18 6.00 -5.54
CA ASN A 309 17.37 6.13 -6.75
C ASN A 309 17.82 5.13 -7.83
N ARG A 310 19.12 4.91 -7.99
CA ARG A 310 19.66 3.88 -8.88
C ARG A 310 19.22 2.49 -8.46
N ALA A 311 19.37 2.15 -7.17
CA ALA A 311 18.96 0.88 -6.62
C ALA A 311 17.45 0.63 -6.80
N PHE A 312 16.64 1.65 -6.61
CA PHE A 312 15.19 1.58 -6.81
C PHE A 312 14.85 1.21 -8.26
N TYR A 313 15.42 1.89 -9.25
CA TYR A 313 15.16 1.53 -10.64
C TYR A 313 15.66 0.12 -10.96
N ARG A 314 16.89 -0.20 -10.59
CA ARG A 314 17.52 -1.49 -10.93
C ARG A 314 16.83 -2.68 -10.27
N LEU A 315 16.44 -2.55 -9.01
CA LEU A 315 15.96 -3.69 -8.21
C LEU A 315 14.42 -3.80 -8.16
N THR A 316 13.70 -2.70 -8.42
CA THR A 316 12.24 -2.66 -8.29
C THR A 316 11.57 -2.37 -9.63
N VAL A 317 11.93 -1.27 -10.28
CA VAL A 317 11.21 -0.81 -11.49
C VAL A 317 11.54 -1.68 -12.70
N VAL A 318 12.82 -1.87 -13.02
CA VAL A 318 13.23 -2.65 -14.20
C VAL A 318 12.72 -4.09 -14.16
N PRO A 319 12.83 -4.85 -13.06
CA PRO A 319 12.26 -6.21 -13.00
C PRO A 319 10.74 -6.23 -13.20
N LEU A 320 10.02 -5.23 -12.70
CA LEU A 320 8.57 -5.09 -12.90
C LEU A 320 8.24 -4.83 -14.38
N LEU A 321 8.99 -3.92 -15.03
CA LEU A 321 8.86 -3.62 -16.46
C LEU A 321 9.17 -4.83 -17.35
N THR A 322 10.27 -5.54 -17.08
CA THR A 322 10.67 -6.74 -17.83
C THR A 322 9.59 -7.83 -17.78
N ARG A 323 9.01 -8.07 -16.59
CA ARG A 323 7.89 -9.01 -16.42
C ARG A 323 6.68 -8.57 -17.22
N THR A 324 6.32 -7.29 -17.14
CA THR A 324 5.19 -6.72 -17.88
C THR A 324 5.41 -6.79 -19.39
N ALA A 325 6.62 -6.46 -19.85
CA ALA A 325 7.02 -6.55 -21.25
C ALA A 325 6.87 -7.97 -21.79
N ALA A 326 7.36 -8.99 -21.06
CA ALA A 326 7.26 -10.38 -21.49
C ALA A 326 5.79 -10.83 -21.61
N SER A 327 4.94 -10.47 -20.65
CA SER A 327 3.52 -10.82 -20.68
C SER A 327 2.77 -10.11 -21.81
N LEU A 328 3.04 -8.82 -22.01
CA LEU A 328 2.44 -8.04 -23.12
C LEU A 328 2.95 -8.53 -24.47
N SER A 329 4.22 -8.87 -24.61
CA SER A 329 4.80 -9.39 -25.85
C SER A 329 4.08 -10.66 -26.31
N ALA A 330 3.95 -11.65 -25.43
CA ALA A 330 3.26 -12.90 -25.75
C ALA A 330 1.79 -12.66 -26.13
N TRP A 331 1.10 -11.78 -25.40
CA TRP A 331 -0.31 -11.48 -25.62
C TRP A 331 -0.54 -10.66 -26.89
N LEU A 332 0.30 -9.64 -27.17
CA LEU A 332 0.21 -8.85 -28.39
C LEU A 332 0.60 -9.65 -29.63
N SER A 333 1.61 -10.53 -29.54
CA SER A 333 1.94 -11.44 -30.63
C SER A 333 0.76 -12.32 -31.02
N GLN A 334 -0.01 -12.81 -30.05
CA GLN A 334 -1.26 -13.53 -30.32
C GLN A 334 -2.32 -12.62 -30.95
N ALA A 335 -2.43 -11.36 -30.49
CA ALA A 335 -3.42 -10.41 -30.98
C ALA A 335 -3.21 -10.00 -32.42
N TYR A 336 -1.97 -9.81 -32.83
CA TYR A 336 -1.59 -9.35 -34.17
C TYR A 336 -1.24 -10.50 -35.12
N GLY A 337 -1.00 -11.71 -34.59
CA GLY A 337 -0.65 -12.88 -35.39
C GLY A 337 0.79 -12.87 -35.91
N GLU A 338 1.64 -12.03 -35.34
CA GLU A 338 3.05 -11.87 -35.70
C GLU A 338 3.91 -11.71 -34.42
N PRO A 339 5.20 -12.07 -34.47
CA PRO A 339 6.06 -11.96 -33.30
C PRO A 339 6.30 -10.50 -32.93
N ILE A 340 5.98 -10.12 -31.70
CA ILE A 340 6.23 -8.80 -31.13
C ILE A 340 6.95 -8.97 -29.81
N ARG A 341 8.16 -8.45 -29.72
CA ARG A 341 8.94 -8.39 -28.48
C ARG A 341 8.99 -6.95 -27.99
N LEU A 342 8.44 -6.70 -26.81
CA LEU A 342 8.50 -5.41 -26.13
C LEU A 342 9.68 -5.37 -25.17
N GLU A 343 10.34 -4.22 -25.12
CA GLU A 343 11.36 -3.89 -24.14
C GLU A 343 11.13 -2.51 -23.54
N PRO A 344 11.46 -2.29 -22.26
CA PRO A 344 11.46 -0.95 -21.70
C PRO A 344 12.64 -0.13 -22.24
N ASP A 345 12.42 1.13 -22.62
CA ASP A 345 13.49 2.04 -23.02
C ASP A 345 14.30 2.48 -21.78
N LEU A 346 15.39 1.76 -21.50
CA LEU A 346 16.25 2.02 -20.34
C LEU A 346 17.03 3.34 -20.45
N ASP A 347 17.24 3.85 -21.65
CA ASP A 347 17.97 5.11 -21.88
C ASP A 347 17.15 6.33 -21.45
N ARG A 348 15.84 6.21 -21.38
CA ARG A 348 14.93 7.23 -20.84
C ARG A 348 14.87 7.25 -19.32
N ILE A 349 15.52 6.31 -18.63
CA ILE A 349 15.51 6.24 -17.17
C ILE A 349 16.63 7.11 -16.60
N ALA A 350 16.33 8.33 -16.19
CA ALA A 350 17.31 9.27 -15.63
C ALA A 350 18.09 8.68 -14.43
N GLY A 351 17.47 7.80 -13.63
CA GLY A 351 18.14 7.14 -12.51
C GLY A 351 19.23 6.15 -12.91
N LEU A 352 19.27 5.70 -14.18
CA LEU A 352 20.24 4.77 -14.73
C LEU A 352 21.22 5.44 -15.72
N SER A 353 21.10 6.75 -15.96
CA SER A 353 21.90 7.45 -16.98
C SER A 353 23.41 7.25 -16.81
N ALA A 354 23.94 7.35 -15.59
CA ALA A 354 25.37 7.15 -15.32
C ALA A 354 25.86 5.72 -15.65
N GLU A 355 25.02 4.69 -15.43
CA GLU A 355 25.35 3.30 -15.81
C GLU A 355 25.31 3.13 -17.34
N ARG A 356 24.32 3.74 -17.99
CA ARG A 356 24.19 3.73 -19.44
C ARG A 356 25.34 4.48 -20.10
N ASP A 357 25.71 5.67 -19.62
CA ASP A 357 26.86 6.42 -20.11
C ASP A 357 28.17 5.62 -19.97
N ALA A 358 28.36 4.94 -18.83
CA ALA A 358 29.51 4.07 -18.61
C ALA A 358 29.52 2.86 -19.54
N LEU A 359 28.36 2.25 -19.83
CA LEU A 359 28.23 1.17 -20.81
C LEU A 359 28.58 1.67 -22.21
N TRP A 360 27.99 2.79 -22.64
CA TRP A 360 28.27 3.40 -23.95
C TRP A 360 29.75 3.73 -24.11
N ALA A 361 30.37 4.35 -23.11
CA ALA A 361 31.80 4.67 -23.13
C ALA A 361 32.67 3.41 -23.24
N ARG A 362 32.35 2.37 -22.50
CA ARG A 362 33.07 1.07 -22.53
C ARG A 362 32.93 0.38 -23.87
N VAL A 363 31.74 0.27 -24.41
CA VAL A 363 31.46 -0.38 -25.70
C VAL A 363 32.04 0.45 -26.84
N GLY A 364 31.90 1.77 -26.79
CA GLY A 364 32.52 2.69 -27.78
C GLY A 364 34.05 2.58 -27.86
N ALA A 365 34.71 2.37 -26.70
CA ALA A 365 36.18 2.19 -26.64
C ALA A 365 36.65 0.79 -27.06
N ALA A 366 35.75 -0.21 -27.21
CA ALA A 366 36.09 -1.59 -27.60
C ALA A 366 36.46 -1.65 -29.08
N GLY A 367 37.76 -1.57 -29.40
CA GLY A 367 38.26 -1.59 -30.79
C GLY A 367 38.20 -2.95 -31.49
N PHE A 368 37.81 -4.02 -30.77
CA PHE A 368 37.69 -5.37 -31.30
C PHE A 368 36.24 -5.74 -31.71
N LEU A 369 35.25 -4.88 -31.38
CA LEU A 369 33.86 -5.03 -31.78
C LEU A 369 33.58 -4.23 -33.07
N SER A 370 32.79 -4.82 -33.95
CA SER A 370 32.20 -4.12 -35.10
C SER A 370 31.14 -3.11 -34.64
N ASP A 371 30.77 -2.17 -35.50
CA ASP A 371 29.72 -1.20 -35.17
C ASP A 371 28.38 -1.84 -34.94
N GLU A 372 28.08 -3.00 -35.62
CA GLU A 372 26.87 -3.77 -35.41
C GLU A 372 26.87 -4.46 -34.05
N GLU A 373 27.97 -5.13 -33.68
CA GLU A 373 28.11 -5.73 -32.36
C GLU A 373 28.05 -4.66 -31.25
N LYS A 374 28.59 -3.46 -31.47
CA LYS A 374 28.47 -2.35 -30.51
C LYS A 374 27.04 -1.89 -30.33
N ARG A 375 26.24 -1.82 -31.40
CA ARG A 375 24.81 -1.50 -31.31
C ARG A 375 24.06 -2.54 -30.52
N GLN A 376 24.27 -3.83 -30.81
CA GLN A 376 23.63 -4.93 -30.10
C GLN A 376 23.97 -4.91 -28.59
N GLU A 377 25.24 -4.66 -28.22
CA GLU A 377 25.68 -4.60 -26.82
C GLU A 377 25.07 -3.42 -26.04
N VAL A 378 24.71 -2.33 -26.68
CA VAL A 378 24.03 -1.18 -26.06
C VAL A 378 22.50 -1.26 -26.19
N GLY A 379 21.97 -2.25 -26.91
CA GLY A 379 20.54 -2.49 -27.06
C GLY A 379 19.90 -1.76 -28.25
N TYR A 380 20.66 -1.54 -29.33
CA TYR A 380 20.17 -0.89 -30.58
C TYR A 380 20.47 -1.75 -31.82
#